data_2c7253da87b869c8968bc376d6f3b021
#
_entry.id   2c7253da87b869c8968bc376d6f3b021
#
_cell.length_a   1.000
_cell.length_b   1.000
_cell.length_c   1.000
_cell.angle_alpha   90.00
_cell.angle_beta   90.00
_cell.angle_gamma   90.00
#
_symmetry.space_group_name_H-M   'P 1'
#
loop_
_entity.id
_entity.type
_entity.pdbx_description
1 polymer ?
#
loop_
_entity_poly.entity_id
_entity_poly.type
_entity_poly.pdbx_seq_one_letter_code
_entity_poly.pdbx_strand_id
1 'polypeptide(L)'
;ILNPHSTLKYPNIFSDTARNVFLEGEAFFEVHGNPAKAFQVHSQNMIIRVLGTSFTVRAFETEKSFKVVVNTGKVMVYTAKSPAGSKPHSILVLPHQQAILNRQHSELVRDTVKATMLLAKETAKKEFSFYKASIPEVIGKLETAYQVKIAYDPLQFQHLTVTAALSDLPLDEKVKLICKAVDARCSFNDGQITIEKN
;
A
#
# COMPACT_ATOMS: atom_id res chain seq x y z
N ILE A 1 0.11 -2.30 -4.47
CA ILE A 1 -0.74 -3.30 -5.14
C ILE A 1 -1.74 -2.54 -5.98
N LEU A 2 -1.82 -2.87 -7.27
CA LEU A 2 -2.80 -2.29 -8.19
C LEU A 2 -3.93 -3.29 -8.38
N ASN A 3 -5.17 -2.87 -8.15
CA ASN A 3 -6.35 -3.73 -8.27
C ASN A 3 -6.79 -3.90 -9.74
N PRO A 4 -7.61 -4.91 -10.08
CA PRO A 4 -8.13 -5.09 -11.43
C PRO A 4 -8.83 -3.84 -11.98
N HIS A 5 -8.75 -3.63 -13.29
CA HIS A 5 -9.32 -2.47 -14.00
C HIS A 5 -8.76 -1.12 -13.54
N SER A 6 -7.51 -1.10 -13.06
CA SER A 6 -6.86 0.11 -12.57
C SER A 6 -5.60 0.41 -13.37
N THR A 7 -5.28 1.68 -13.51
CA THR A 7 -4.09 2.18 -14.21
C THR A 7 -3.30 3.11 -13.30
N LEU A 8 -1.99 2.86 -13.18
CA LEU A 8 -1.06 3.72 -12.48
C LEU A 8 0.00 4.22 -13.47
N LYS A 9 0.09 5.55 -13.62
CA LYS A 9 1.11 6.22 -14.43
C LYS A 9 2.09 6.95 -13.52
N TYR A 10 3.38 6.82 -13.79
CA TYR A 10 4.44 7.49 -13.06
C TYR A 10 5.64 7.75 -13.97
N PRO A 11 6.46 8.78 -13.69
CA PRO A 11 7.65 9.07 -14.46
C PRO A 11 8.77 8.07 -14.17
N ASN A 12 9.65 7.81 -15.12
CA ASN A 12 10.85 6.98 -14.90
C ASN A 12 11.77 7.55 -13.81
N ILE A 13 11.81 8.89 -13.69
CA ILE A 13 12.59 9.60 -12.67
C ILE A 13 11.67 10.63 -12.02
N PHE A 14 11.54 10.55 -10.70
CA PHE A 14 10.79 11.54 -9.94
C PHE A 14 11.57 12.85 -9.81
N SER A 15 10.86 13.98 -9.83
CA SER A 15 11.45 15.31 -9.58
C SER A 15 12.12 15.39 -8.20
N ASP A 16 12.97 16.39 -7.98
CA ASP A 16 13.67 16.57 -6.69
C ASP A 16 12.73 16.95 -5.55
N THR A 17 11.57 17.54 -5.87
CA THR A 17 10.64 18.10 -4.88
C THR A 17 9.49 17.17 -4.52
N ALA A 18 9.07 16.26 -5.43
CA ALA A 18 7.93 15.40 -5.21
C ALA A 18 7.99 14.10 -6.03
N ARG A 19 7.34 13.06 -5.53
CA ARG A 19 7.11 11.78 -6.20
C ARG A 19 5.65 11.75 -6.67
N ASN A 20 5.38 12.23 -7.87
CA ASN A 20 4.02 12.31 -8.41
C ASN A 20 3.65 11.04 -9.19
N VAL A 21 2.48 10.49 -8.90
CA VAL A 21 1.87 9.37 -9.65
C VAL A 21 0.42 9.71 -9.98
N PHE A 22 -0.13 9.08 -11.02
CA PHE A 22 -1.49 9.30 -11.49
C PHE A 22 -2.23 7.97 -11.46
N LEU A 23 -3.31 7.90 -10.68
CA LEU A 23 -4.12 6.71 -10.50
C LEU A 23 -5.51 6.89 -11.10
N GLU A 24 -5.94 5.89 -11.86
CA GLU A 24 -7.32 5.64 -12.24
C GLU A 24 -7.72 4.24 -11.74
N GLY A 25 -8.79 4.13 -10.97
CA GLY A 25 -9.20 2.88 -10.35
C GLY A 25 -8.83 2.75 -8.89
N GLU A 26 -8.35 1.58 -8.47
CA GLU A 26 -8.04 1.30 -7.06
C GLU A 26 -6.62 0.76 -6.89
N ALA A 27 -5.90 1.32 -5.93
CA ALA A 27 -4.58 0.85 -5.54
C ALA A 27 -4.34 0.99 -4.04
N PHE A 28 -3.60 0.05 -3.48
CA PHE A 28 -2.98 0.14 -2.17
C PHE A 28 -1.53 0.61 -2.33
N PHE A 29 -1.17 1.61 -1.55
CA PHE A 29 0.16 2.20 -1.53
C PHE A 29 0.83 1.96 -0.18
N GLU A 30 2.05 1.47 -0.20
CA GLU A 30 3.00 1.51 0.91
C GLU A 30 4.13 2.45 0.51
N VAL A 31 4.18 3.60 1.17
CA VAL A 31 5.11 4.67 0.81
C VAL A 31 6.21 4.77 1.84
N HIS A 32 7.45 4.52 1.41
CA HIS A 32 8.62 4.72 2.26
C HIS A 32 8.74 6.19 2.72
N GLY A 33 9.02 6.39 4.01
CA GLY A 33 9.12 7.71 4.63
C GLY A 33 10.22 8.57 4.01
N ASN A 34 9.84 9.74 3.49
CA ASN A 34 10.77 10.77 3.05
C ASN A 34 10.16 12.16 3.25
N PRO A 35 10.45 12.83 4.37
CA PRO A 35 9.93 14.18 4.65
C PRO A 35 10.35 15.24 3.64
N ALA A 36 11.52 15.08 3.02
CA ALA A 36 12.04 16.03 2.04
C ALA A 36 11.37 15.92 0.67
N LYS A 37 10.79 14.74 0.35
CA LYS A 37 10.24 14.45 -0.98
C LYS A 37 8.88 13.76 -0.85
N ALA A 38 7.83 14.56 -0.75
CA ALA A 38 6.46 14.06 -0.59
C ALA A 38 6.06 13.13 -1.74
N PHE A 39 5.27 12.11 -1.44
CA PHE A 39 4.60 11.28 -2.43
C PHE A 39 3.19 11.81 -2.66
N GLN A 40 2.81 12.00 -3.93
CA GLN A 40 1.52 12.54 -4.30
C GLN A 40 0.83 11.62 -5.31
N VAL A 41 -0.39 11.20 -4.98
CA VAL A 41 -1.28 10.49 -5.90
C VAL A 41 -2.29 11.48 -6.45
N HIS A 42 -2.27 11.66 -7.75
CA HIS A 42 -3.25 12.45 -8.48
C HIS A 42 -4.32 11.51 -9.04
N SER A 43 -5.56 11.76 -8.69
CA SER A 43 -6.68 10.97 -9.19
C SER A 43 -7.88 11.88 -9.43
N GLN A 44 -8.22 12.11 -10.70
CA GLN A 44 -9.33 12.96 -11.11
C GLN A 44 -9.26 14.35 -10.44
N ASN A 45 -10.24 14.67 -9.58
CA ASN A 45 -10.35 15.93 -8.84
C ASN A 45 -9.73 15.85 -7.44
N MET A 46 -8.94 14.82 -7.14
CA MET A 46 -8.38 14.57 -5.82
C MET A 46 -6.86 14.48 -5.89
N ILE A 47 -6.18 15.11 -4.96
CA ILE A 47 -4.73 14.99 -4.74
C ILE A 47 -4.50 14.47 -3.34
N ILE A 48 -3.79 13.37 -3.22
CA ILE A 48 -3.44 12.73 -1.96
C ILE A 48 -1.94 12.92 -1.73
N ARG A 49 -1.56 13.57 -0.64
CA ARG A 49 -0.16 13.84 -0.28
C ARG A 49 0.22 13.13 1.01
N VAL A 50 1.35 12.42 0.96
CA VAL A 50 1.89 11.66 2.10
C VAL A 50 3.41 11.84 2.19
N LEU A 51 3.97 11.59 3.38
CA LEU A 51 5.41 11.60 3.62
C LEU A 51 5.97 10.19 3.90
N GLY A 52 5.12 9.26 4.34
CA GLY A 52 5.45 7.88 4.65
C GLY A 52 4.24 7.23 5.30
N THR A 53 3.44 6.50 4.54
CA THR A 53 2.13 6.00 4.96
C THR A 53 1.75 4.76 4.17
N SER A 54 0.88 3.92 4.75
CA SER A 54 0.14 2.91 4.00
C SER A 54 -1.33 3.30 3.91
N PHE A 55 -1.87 3.30 2.70
CA PHE A 55 -3.24 3.75 2.42
C PHE A 55 -3.79 3.16 1.12
N THR A 56 -5.10 3.09 1.01
CA THR A 56 -5.81 2.68 -0.21
C THR A 56 -6.50 3.88 -0.83
N VAL A 57 -6.39 4.00 -2.14
CA VAL A 57 -7.16 4.98 -2.94
C VAL A 57 -8.09 4.20 -3.86
N ARG A 58 -9.37 4.55 -3.85
CA ARG A 58 -10.39 4.03 -4.77
C ARG A 58 -11.06 5.19 -5.50
N ALA A 59 -10.84 5.27 -6.81
CA ALA A 59 -11.27 6.40 -7.64
C ALA A 59 -11.60 5.92 -9.07
N PHE A 60 -12.62 5.07 -9.21
CA PHE A 60 -13.14 4.67 -10.52
C PHE A 60 -14.03 5.76 -11.10
N GLU A 61 -13.89 6.05 -12.39
CA GLU A 61 -14.72 7.06 -13.08
C GLU A 61 -16.22 6.75 -13.04
N THR A 62 -16.58 5.50 -12.96
CA THR A 62 -17.97 5.04 -12.88
C THR A 62 -18.60 5.23 -11.51
N GLU A 63 -17.81 5.52 -10.46
CA GLU A 63 -18.31 5.67 -9.10
C GLU A 63 -18.72 7.09 -8.77
N LYS A 64 -19.75 7.23 -7.90
CA LYS A 64 -20.26 8.53 -7.45
C LYS A 64 -19.35 9.21 -6.43
N SER A 65 -18.47 8.47 -5.81
CA SER A 65 -17.54 8.99 -4.79
C SER A 65 -16.18 8.35 -4.89
N PHE A 66 -15.14 9.13 -4.60
CA PHE A 66 -13.78 8.64 -4.42
C PHE A 66 -13.48 8.47 -2.94
N LYS A 67 -12.65 7.48 -2.60
CA LYS A 67 -12.34 7.14 -1.22
C LYS A 67 -10.83 7.00 -1.02
N VAL A 68 -10.36 7.48 0.13
CA VAL A 68 -9.00 7.26 0.61
C VAL A 68 -9.09 6.69 2.02
N VAL A 69 -8.57 5.49 2.24
CA VAL A 69 -8.57 4.82 3.54
C VAL A 69 -7.14 4.76 4.05
N VAL A 70 -6.91 5.22 5.28
CA VAL A 70 -5.57 5.26 5.90
C VAL A 70 -5.36 4.07 6.81
N ASN A 71 -4.27 3.32 6.58
CA ASN A 71 -3.85 2.21 7.42
C ASN A 71 -2.83 2.67 8.47
N THR A 72 -1.75 3.34 8.01
CA THR A 72 -0.70 3.88 8.90
C THR A 72 -0.31 5.29 8.45
N GLY A 73 0.25 6.07 9.37
CA GLY A 73 0.75 7.42 9.09
C GLY A 73 -0.34 8.48 8.96
N LYS A 74 -0.08 9.52 8.18
CA LYS A 74 -0.97 10.69 7.99
C LYS A 74 -1.10 10.99 6.51
N VAL A 75 -2.33 11.21 6.06
CA VAL A 75 -2.65 11.51 4.66
C VAL A 75 -3.34 12.85 4.59
N MET A 76 -2.84 13.75 3.76
CA MET A 76 -3.51 14.99 3.42
C MET A 76 -4.21 14.82 2.08
N VAL A 77 -5.51 15.06 2.05
CA VAL A 77 -6.35 14.96 0.83
C VAL A 77 -6.84 16.35 0.45
N TYR A 78 -6.65 16.72 -0.82
CA TYR A 78 -7.05 17.99 -1.40
C TYR A 78 -8.05 17.77 -2.53
N THR A 79 -8.95 18.70 -2.74
CA THR A 79 -9.73 18.79 -3.99
C THR A 79 -8.92 19.57 -5.03
N ALA A 80 -8.75 19.00 -6.23
CA ALA A 80 -7.99 19.64 -7.31
C ALA A 80 -8.74 20.82 -7.95
N LYS A 81 -10.06 20.81 -7.89
CA LYS A 81 -10.92 21.90 -8.38
C LYS A 81 -11.77 22.42 -7.23
N SER A 82 -11.59 23.68 -6.92
CA SER A 82 -12.57 24.45 -6.11
C SER A 82 -13.39 25.34 -7.05
N PRO A 83 -14.64 25.64 -6.72
CA PRO A 83 -15.40 26.67 -7.42
C PRO A 83 -14.58 27.97 -7.50
N ALA A 84 -14.72 28.72 -8.57
CA ALA A 84 -13.98 29.98 -8.78
C ALA A 84 -14.09 30.87 -7.53
N GLY A 85 -12.95 31.24 -6.95
CA GLY A 85 -12.87 32.09 -5.75
C GLY A 85 -12.87 31.35 -4.41
N SER A 86 -13.00 30.02 -4.37
CA SER A 86 -12.94 29.21 -3.14
C SER A 86 -11.51 28.69 -2.93
N LYS A 87 -11.05 28.62 -1.65
CA LYS A 87 -9.80 27.94 -1.31
C LYS A 87 -9.94 26.43 -1.56
N PRO A 88 -8.88 25.74 -1.99
CA PRO A 88 -8.89 24.29 -2.07
C PRO A 88 -9.29 23.68 -0.73
N HIS A 89 -10.32 22.84 -0.74
CA HIS A 89 -10.70 22.13 0.47
C HIS A 89 -9.69 21.03 0.74
N SER A 90 -9.16 20.97 1.95
CA SER A 90 -8.20 19.93 2.36
C SER A 90 -8.58 19.35 3.71
N ILE A 91 -8.38 18.06 3.86
CA ILE A 91 -8.58 17.36 5.14
C ILE A 91 -7.38 16.47 5.46
N LEU A 92 -7.05 16.42 6.74
CA LEU A 92 -6.07 15.47 7.28
C LEU A 92 -6.82 14.20 7.70
N VAL A 93 -6.35 13.05 7.20
CA VAL A 93 -6.89 11.72 7.49
C VAL A 93 -5.85 10.93 8.27
N LEU A 94 -6.27 10.37 9.40
CA LEU A 94 -5.44 9.61 10.34
C LEU A 94 -5.71 8.11 10.19
N PRO A 95 -4.92 7.22 10.81
CA PRO A 95 -5.20 5.80 10.82
C PRO A 95 -6.62 5.49 11.29
N HIS A 96 -7.25 4.50 10.66
CA HIS A 96 -8.64 4.11 10.88
C HIS A 96 -9.69 5.16 10.46
N GLN A 97 -9.28 6.16 9.69
CA GLN A 97 -10.17 7.13 9.07
C GLN A 97 -10.15 6.98 7.55
N GLN A 98 -11.18 7.53 6.92
CA GLN A 98 -11.30 7.65 5.48
C GLN A 98 -11.66 9.07 5.05
N ALA A 99 -11.18 9.48 3.89
CA ALA A 99 -11.71 10.61 3.14
C ALA A 99 -12.68 10.10 2.10
N ILE A 100 -13.79 10.79 1.94
CA ILE A 100 -14.77 10.53 0.89
C ILE A 100 -15.00 11.85 0.12
N LEU A 101 -14.72 11.83 -1.18
CA LEU A 101 -15.03 12.94 -2.08
C LEU A 101 -16.28 12.58 -2.89
N ASN A 102 -17.38 13.29 -2.62
CA ASN A 102 -18.58 13.21 -3.44
C ASN A 102 -18.34 13.98 -4.76
N ARG A 103 -18.42 13.31 -5.89
CA ARG A 103 -18.12 13.91 -7.21
C ARG A 103 -19.18 14.92 -7.67
N GLN A 104 -20.44 14.70 -7.32
CA GLN A 104 -21.55 15.57 -7.77
C GLN A 104 -21.50 16.93 -7.08
N HIS A 105 -21.18 16.93 -5.78
CA HIS A 105 -21.18 18.16 -4.96
C HIS A 105 -19.76 18.69 -4.70
N SER A 106 -18.71 17.99 -5.15
CA SER A 106 -17.30 18.31 -4.84
C SER A 106 -17.05 18.43 -3.32
N GLU A 107 -17.84 17.72 -2.54
CA GLU A 107 -17.78 17.74 -1.08
C GLU A 107 -16.78 16.68 -0.60
N LEU A 108 -15.78 17.14 0.15
CA LEU A 108 -14.76 16.29 0.75
C LEU A 108 -15.03 16.19 2.25
N VAL A 109 -15.36 14.99 2.71
CA VAL A 109 -15.66 14.72 4.12
C VAL A 109 -14.70 13.69 4.68
N ARG A 110 -14.46 13.76 6.00
CA ARG A 110 -13.75 12.76 6.78
C ARG A 110 -14.75 11.94 7.55
N ASP A 111 -14.55 10.63 7.54
CA ASP A 111 -15.37 9.66 8.26
C ASP A 111 -14.49 8.61 8.92
N THR A 112 -15.02 7.90 9.89
CA THR A 112 -14.37 6.77 10.52
C THR A 112 -14.64 5.50 9.72
N VAL A 113 -13.63 4.66 9.55
CA VAL A 113 -13.81 3.35 8.90
C VAL A 113 -14.69 2.48 9.82
N LYS A 114 -15.83 2.00 9.33
CA LYS A 114 -16.75 1.17 10.11
C LYS A 114 -16.04 -0.08 10.65
N ALA A 115 -16.43 -0.52 11.85
CA ALA A 115 -15.82 -1.65 12.56
C ALA A 115 -15.75 -2.95 11.73
N THR A 116 -16.72 -3.20 10.85
CA THR A 116 -16.72 -4.32 9.89
C THR A 116 -15.52 -4.30 8.92
N MET A 117 -15.08 -3.12 8.50
CA MET A 117 -13.86 -2.99 7.68
C MET A 117 -12.57 -3.14 8.52
N LEU A 118 -12.62 -2.78 9.80
CA LEU A 118 -11.50 -2.98 10.74
C LEU A 118 -11.32 -4.47 11.05
N LEU A 119 -12.40 -5.22 11.22
CA LEU A 119 -12.35 -6.69 11.41
C LEU A 119 -11.76 -7.42 10.20
N ALA A 120 -12.09 -7.00 8.98
CA ALA A 120 -11.44 -7.52 7.78
C ALA A 120 -9.93 -7.20 7.75
N LYS A 121 -9.50 -6.04 8.29
CA LYS A 121 -8.08 -5.67 8.43
C LYS A 121 -7.38 -6.41 9.56
N GLU A 122 -8.05 -6.70 10.66
CA GLU A 122 -7.48 -7.51 11.75
C GLU A 122 -7.29 -8.97 11.30
N THR A 123 -8.17 -9.47 10.45
CA THR A 123 -8.02 -10.77 9.79
C THR A 123 -6.81 -10.75 8.86
N ALA A 124 -6.64 -9.68 8.05
CA ALA A 124 -5.45 -9.48 7.21
C ALA A 124 -4.16 -9.27 8.03
N LYS A 125 -4.24 -8.65 9.21
CA LYS A 125 -3.10 -8.56 10.14
C LYS A 125 -2.67 -9.91 10.70
N LYS A 126 -3.59 -10.83 10.94
CA LYS A 126 -3.28 -12.22 11.33
C LYS A 126 -2.71 -13.04 10.17
N GLU A 127 -2.96 -12.64 8.95
CA GLU A 127 -2.55 -13.37 7.74
C GLU A 127 -1.02 -13.50 7.59
N PHE A 128 -0.27 -12.52 8.07
CA PHE A 128 1.20 -12.52 8.05
C PHE A 128 1.84 -12.68 9.44
N SER A 129 1.11 -13.26 10.38
CA SER A 129 1.66 -13.71 11.65
C SER A 129 1.91 -15.21 11.57
N PHE A 130 3.18 -15.58 11.68
CA PHE A 130 3.64 -16.96 11.53
C PHE A 130 4.15 -17.47 12.88
N TYR A 131 3.77 -18.69 13.24
CA TYR A 131 4.30 -19.40 14.40
C TYR A 131 4.80 -20.77 13.95
N LYS A 132 6.11 -20.97 13.95
CA LYS A 132 6.77 -22.19 13.45
C LYS A 132 6.26 -22.63 12.07
N ALA A 133 5.91 -21.64 11.22
CA ALA A 133 5.45 -21.90 9.87
C ALA A 133 6.60 -22.28 8.95
N SER A 134 6.38 -23.25 8.06
CA SER A 134 7.40 -23.66 7.09
C SER A 134 7.68 -22.57 6.05
N ILE A 135 8.88 -22.52 5.51
CA ILE A 135 9.24 -21.55 4.47
C ILE A 135 8.32 -21.65 3.23
N PRO A 136 8.00 -22.84 2.70
CA PRO A 136 7.03 -22.95 1.61
C PRO A 136 5.66 -22.35 1.93
N GLU A 137 5.16 -22.55 3.15
CA GLU A 137 3.89 -21.95 3.59
C GLU A 137 3.95 -20.42 3.62
N VAL A 138 5.02 -19.87 4.20
CA VAL A 138 5.25 -18.41 4.30
C VAL A 138 5.35 -17.80 2.92
N ILE A 139 6.14 -18.38 2.03
CA ILE A 139 6.33 -17.91 0.65
C ILE A 139 5.01 -17.99 -0.12
N GLY A 140 4.29 -19.11 -0.06
CA GLY A 140 3.02 -19.28 -0.74
C GLY A 140 1.97 -18.24 -0.33
N LYS A 141 1.92 -17.88 0.95
CA LYS A 141 1.06 -16.79 1.43
C LYS A 141 1.47 -15.42 0.88
N LEU A 142 2.77 -15.14 0.81
CA LEU A 142 3.26 -13.88 0.21
C LEU A 142 2.97 -13.83 -1.29
N GLU A 143 3.25 -14.88 -2.04
CA GLU A 143 2.97 -14.97 -3.47
C GLU A 143 1.49 -14.75 -3.77
N THR A 144 0.60 -15.38 -2.99
CA THR A 144 -0.85 -15.23 -3.16
C THR A 144 -1.32 -13.82 -2.84
N ALA A 145 -0.87 -13.25 -1.73
CA ALA A 145 -1.35 -11.94 -1.26
C ALA A 145 -0.83 -10.77 -2.10
N TYR A 146 0.41 -10.89 -2.61
CA TYR A 146 1.06 -9.82 -3.36
C TYR A 146 1.08 -10.05 -4.88
N GLN A 147 0.55 -11.20 -5.36
CA GLN A 147 0.53 -11.55 -6.79
C GLN A 147 1.93 -11.52 -7.42
N VAL A 148 2.94 -11.95 -6.67
CA VAL A 148 4.34 -12.01 -7.09
C VAL A 148 4.82 -13.45 -7.18
N LYS A 149 5.96 -13.67 -7.85
CA LYS A 149 6.67 -14.94 -7.82
C LYS A 149 7.97 -14.79 -7.03
N ILE A 150 8.22 -15.76 -6.13
CA ILE A 150 9.43 -15.81 -5.31
C ILE A 150 10.17 -17.09 -5.66
N ALA A 151 11.28 -16.95 -6.36
CA ALA A 151 12.13 -18.07 -6.74
C ALA A 151 13.00 -18.50 -5.54
N TYR A 152 12.97 -19.76 -5.20
CA TYR A 152 13.82 -20.38 -4.17
C TYR A 152 13.92 -21.88 -4.41
N ASP A 153 14.91 -22.54 -3.81
CA ASP A 153 15.02 -24.02 -3.84
C ASP A 153 14.31 -24.61 -2.62
N PRO A 154 13.15 -25.27 -2.75
CA PRO A 154 12.38 -25.81 -1.63
C PRO A 154 13.16 -26.83 -0.81
N LEU A 155 14.12 -27.56 -1.40
CA LEU A 155 14.88 -28.59 -0.71
C LEU A 155 15.84 -28.00 0.34
N GLN A 156 16.39 -26.82 0.06
CA GLN A 156 17.28 -26.12 0.99
C GLN A 156 16.56 -25.54 2.22
N PHE A 157 15.24 -25.34 2.13
CA PHE A 157 14.44 -24.70 3.16
C PHE A 157 13.41 -25.63 3.82
N GLN A 158 13.33 -26.90 3.42
CA GLN A 158 12.28 -27.85 3.84
C GLN A 158 12.18 -28.07 5.36
N HIS A 159 13.30 -27.95 6.10
CA HIS A 159 13.34 -28.15 7.54
C HIS A 159 13.37 -26.87 8.34
N LEU A 160 13.28 -25.71 7.68
CA LEU A 160 13.33 -24.41 8.32
C LEU A 160 11.93 -23.88 8.59
N THR A 161 11.77 -23.26 9.75
CA THR A 161 10.52 -22.62 10.16
C THR A 161 10.77 -21.18 10.59
N VAL A 162 9.76 -20.35 10.42
CA VAL A 162 9.78 -18.95 10.83
C VAL A 162 8.68 -18.68 11.85
N THR A 163 9.06 -17.94 12.90
CA THR A 163 8.12 -17.32 13.82
C THR A 163 8.31 -15.81 13.70
N ALA A 164 7.35 -15.12 13.12
CA ALA A 164 7.43 -13.68 12.88
C ALA A 164 6.05 -13.05 12.74
N ALA A 165 5.91 -11.81 13.19
CA ALA A 165 4.76 -10.95 12.93
C ALA A 165 5.17 -9.91 11.85
N LEU A 166 4.75 -10.15 10.62
CA LEU A 166 5.18 -9.36 9.45
C LEU A 166 4.08 -8.45 8.90
N SER A 167 2.93 -8.41 9.55
CA SER A 167 1.69 -7.81 9.00
C SER A 167 1.83 -6.34 8.60
N ASP A 168 2.55 -5.55 9.39
CA ASP A 168 2.66 -4.09 9.20
C ASP A 168 3.88 -3.67 8.34
N LEU A 169 4.57 -4.63 7.72
CA LEU A 169 5.77 -4.38 6.91
C LEU A 169 5.47 -4.42 5.41
N PRO A 170 6.18 -3.64 4.58
CA PRO A 170 6.16 -3.79 3.12
C PRO A 170 6.75 -5.14 2.68
N LEU A 171 6.42 -5.57 1.46
CA LEU A 171 6.81 -6.90 0.94
C LEU A 171 8.32 -7.13 0.98
N ASP A 172 9.10 -6.14 0.56
CA ASP A 172 10.57 -6.25 0.53
C ASP A 172 11.17 -6.42 1.95
N GLU A 173 10.62 -5.73 2.95
CA GLU A 173 11.04 -5.89 4.34
C GLU A 173 10.56 -7.22 4.93
N LYS A 174 9.34 -7.68 4.59
CA LYS A 174 8.88 -9.02 4.95
C LYS A 174 9.86 -10.09 4.45
N VAL A 175 10.23 -10.04 3.17
CA VAL A 175 11.16 -10.99 2.56
C VAL A 175 12.55 -10.90 3.18
N LYS A 176 13.09 -9.69 3.39
CA LYS A 176 14.40 -9.50 4.06
C LYS A 176 14.42 -10.08 5.47
N LEU A 177 13.35 -9.91 6.25
CA LEU A 177 13.26 -10.47 7.60
C LEU A 177 13.17 -11.99 7.58
N ILE A 178 12.42 -12.58 6.64
CA ILE A 178 12.35 -14.02 6.45
C ILE A 178 13.76 -14.55 6.10
N CYS A 179 14.43 -13.95 5.12
CA CYS A 179 15.78 -14.33 4.74
C CYS A 179 16.76 -14.27 5.91
N LYS A 180 16.71 -13.18 6.69
CA LYS A 180 17.54 -13.03 7.90
C LYS A 180 17.24 -14.12 8.95
N ALA A 181 15.98 -14.50 9.12
CA ALA A 181 15.58 -15.53 10.09
C ALA A 181 16.07 -16.93 9.72
N VAL A 182 16.31 -17.21 8.43
CA VAL A 182 16.72 -18.53 7.94
C VAL A 182 18.13 -18.54 7.37
N ASP A 183 18.93 -17.51 7.64
CA ASP A 183 20.29 -17.32 7.13
C ASP A 183 20.37 -17.49 5.61
N ALA A 184 19.63 -16.62 4.92
CA ALA A 184 19.53 -16.57 3.46
C ALA A 184 19.72 -15.15 2.94
N ARG A 185 20.00 -15.02 1.65
CA ARG A 185 20.04 -13.75 0.91
C ARG A 185 18.80 -13.61 0.05
N CYS A 186 18.34 -12.40 -0.11
CA CYS A 186 17.30 -12.09 -1.08
C CYS A 186 17.76 -11.02 -2.07
N SER A 187 17.36 -11.17 -3.32
CA SER A 187 17.57 -10.18 -4.38
C SER A 187 16.23 -9.80 -5.04
N PHE A 188 16.16 -8.57 -5.50
CA PHE A 188 14.96 -7.98 -6.11
C PHE A 188 15.37 -7.40 -7.46
N ASN A 189 15.08 -8.10 -8.54
CA ASN A 189 15.46 -7.71 -9.90
C ASN A 189 14.24 -7.77 -10.81
N ASP A 190 13.93 -6.68 -11.50
CA ASP A 190 12.88 -6.57 -12.53
C ASP A 190 11.53 -7.21 -12.14
N GLY A 191 11.12 -7.01 -10.88
CA GLY A 191 9.86 -7.56 -10.37
C GLY A 191 9.93 -9.04 -9.96
N GLN A 192 11.08 -9.68 -10.07
CA GLN A 192 11.32 -11.03 -9.56
C GLN A 192 12.06 -10.97 -8.22
N ILE A 193 11.62 -11.78 -7.28
CA ILE A 193 12.25 -11.96 -5.97
C ILE A 193 12.93 -13.33 -5.97
N THR A 194 14.21 -13.36 -5.58
CA THR A 194 14.95 -14.62 -5.46
C THR A 194 15.51 -14.75 -4.04
N ILE A 195 15.39 -15.95 -3.45
CA ILE A 195 15.91 -16.30 -2.13
C ILE A 195 16.93 -17.43 -2.27
N GLU A 196 18.13 -17.20 -1.80
CA GLU A 196 19.24 -18.14 -1.84
C GLU A 196 19.80 -18.39 -0.43
N LYS A 197 20.09 -19.63 -0.11
CA LYS A 197 20.77 -19.99 1.14
C LYS A 197 22.22 -19.46 1.14
N ASN A 198 22.68 -18.94 2.27
CA ASN A 198 24.09 -18.54 2.42
C ASN A 198 25.01 -19.75 2.47
#